data_a6bf2fca5693cd76657d6de054835b49
#
_entry.id   a6bf2fca5693cd76657d6de054835b49
#
_cell.length_a   1.000
_cell.length_b   1.000
_cell.length_c   1.000
_cell.angle_alpha   90.00
_cell.angle_beta   90.00
_cell.angle_gamma   90.00
#
_symmetry.space_group_name_H-M   'P 1'
#
loop_
_entity.id
_entity.type
_entity.pdbx_description
1 polymer ?
#
loop_
_entity_poly.entity_id
_entity_poly.type
_entity_poly.pdbx_seq_one_letter_code
_entity_poly.pdbx_strand_id
1 'polypeptide(L)'
;MISNKKDMSSKFAVKMAQAALDYAIDEGWEITVAVCDGSGILVAFMKTDNVIPAAVDFALDKAFTAATLRKATHEFGERMSSESGLSLGVGTRNRLITWTGGIPIFEGQDCLGGIGVSGAMDHQDLECADAALRSVGLKAAPNNMAEH
;
A
#
# COMPACT_ATOMS: atom_id res chain seq x y z
N MET A 1 4.22 -7.35 -31.06
CA MET A 1 3.28 -7.92 -30.07
C MET A 1 2.97 -6.88 -29.01
N ILE A 2 1.71 -6.75 -28.62
CA ILE A 2 1.24 -5.72 -27.69
C ILE A 2 0.82 -6.39 -26.38
N SER A 3 1.26 -5.84 -25.25
CA SER A 3 0.82 -6.28 -23.94
C SER A 3 -0.30 -5.38 -23.44
N ASN A 4 -1.41 -5.97 -23.03
CA ASN A 4 -2.54 -5.26 -22.42
C ASN A 4 -2.57 -5.55 -20.93
N LYS A 5 -2.08 -4.59 -20.14
CA LYS A 5 -2.11 -4.69 -18.68
C LYS A 5 -3.18 -3.77 -18.13
N LYS A 6 -3.97 -4.27 -17.19
CA LYS A 6 -4.83 -3.41 -16.37
C LYS A 6 -3.95 -2.62 -15.42
N ASP A 7 -4.33 -1.38 -15.18
CA ASP A 7 -3.60 -0.51 -14.29
C ASP A 7 -4.56 0.35 -13.48
N MET A 8 -4.03 1.07 -12.50
CA MET A 8 -4.82 1.90 -11.61
C MET A 8 -5.42 3.08 -12.36
N SER A 9 -6.73 3.27 -12.23
CA SER A 9 -7.37 4.50 -12.68
C SER A 9 -7.25 5.58 -11.61
N SER A 10 -7.12 6.84 -12.04
CA SER A 10 -7.08 7.96 -11.10
C SER A 10 -8.35 8.06 -10.27
N LYS A 11 -9.49 7.77 -10.86
CA LYS A 11 -10.78 7.80 -10.17
C LYS A 11 -10.85 6.80 -9.01
N PHE A 12 -10.38 5.56 -9.22
CA PHE A 12 -10.32 4.56 -8.16
C PHE A 12 -9.28 4.91 -7.11
N ALA A 13 -8.13 5.41 -7.54
CA ALA A 13 -7.07 5.81 -6.62
C ALA A 13 -7.55 6.91 -5.66
N VAL A 14 -8.21 7.93 -6.17
CA VAL A 14 -8.76 9.02 -5.35
C VAL A 14 -9.83 8.46 -4.39
N LYS A 15 -10.71 7.60 -4.87
CA LYS A 15 -11.75 7.00 -4.04
C LYS A 15 -11.18 6.18 -2.89
N MET A 16 -10.15 5.37 -3.17
CA MET A 16 -9.47 4.59 -2.14
C MET A 16 -8.74 5.46 -1.12
N ALA A 17 -8.03 6.48 -1.59
CA ALA A 17 -7.34 7.41 -0.70
C ALA A 17 -8.33 8.13 0.22
N GLN A 18 -9.45 8.57 -0.31
CA GLN A 18 -10.51 9.22 0.48
C GLN A 18 -11.10 8.26 1.51
N ALA A 19 -11.33 7.00 1.13
CA ALA A 19 -11.89 6.01 2.06
C ALA A 19 -10.93 5.73 3.24
N ALA A 20 -9.64 5.63 2.98
CA ALA A 20 -8.63 5.46 4.04
C ALA A 20 -8.60 6.68 4.96
N LEU A 21 -8.65 7.88 4.38
CA LEU A 21 -8.66 9.13 5.13
C LEU A 21 -9.90 9.22 6.03
N ASP A 22 -11.07 8.95 5.49
CA ASP A 22 -12.33 9.00 6.23
C ASP A 22 -12.35 7.99 7.37
N TYR A 23 -11.84 6.78 7.12
CA TYR A 23 -11.74 5.76 8.15
C TYR A 23 -10.88 6.24 9.33
N ALA A 24 -9.71 6.82 9.02
CA ALA A 24 -8.81 7.33 10.04
C ALA A 24 -9.44 8.48 10.84
N ILE A 25 -10.12 9.40 10.16
CA ILE A 25 -10.79 10.53 10.81
C ILE A 25 -11.87 10.02 11.76
N ASP A 26 -12.69 9.06 11.33
CA ASP A 26 -13.75 8.49 12.15
C ASP A 26 -13.20 7.80 13.40
N GLU A 27 -12.03 7.18 13.31
CA GLU A 27 -11.36 6.53 14.43
C GLU A 27 -10.54 7.50 15.30
N GLY A 28 -10.33 8.72 14.84
CA GLY A 28 -9.49 9.69 15.55
C GLY A 28 -7.99 9.50 15.32
N TRP A 29 -7.60 8.86 14.23
CA TRP A 29 -6.20 8.61 13.88
C TRP A 29 -5.70 9.61 12.86
N GLU A 30 -4.41 9.95 12.98
CA GLU A 30 -3.72 10.81 12.02
C GLU A 30 -2.91 9.93 11.07
N ILE A 31 -3.14 10.07 9.76
CA ILE A 31 -2.46 9.27 8.74
C ILE A 31 -2.10 10.07 7.50
N THR A 32 -1.18 9.51 6.74
CA THR A 32 -0.99 9.80 5.32
C THR A 32 -1.40 8.57 4.53
N VAL A 33 -1.91 8.76 3.33
CA VAL A 33 -2.25 7.67 2.41
C VAL A 33 -1.76 8.00 1.01
N ALA A 34 -1.08 7.03 0.40
CA ALA A 34 -0.60 7.11 -0.99
C ALA A 34 -1.13 5.93 -1.77
N VAL A 35 -1.53 6.15 -3.02
CA VAL A 35 -1.94 5.10 -3.96
C VAL A 35 -1.08 5.22 -5.21
N CYS A 36 -0.38 4.13 -5.55
CA CYS A 36 0.46 4.03 -6.74
C CYS A 36 -0.19 3.12 -7.77
N ASP A 37 0.16 3.32 -9.05
CA ASP A 37 -0.18 2.37 -10.11
C ASP A 37 0.76 1.14 -10.10
N GLY A 38 0.59 0.24 -11.05
CA GLY A 38 1.36 -1.00 -11.12
C GLY A 38 2.85 -0.81 -11.38
N SER A 39 3.26 0.35 -11.81
CA SER A 39 4.68 0.72 -11.99
C SER A 39 5.26 1.48 -10.81
N GLY A 40 4.48 1.65 -9.75
CA GLY A 40 4.91 2.39 -8.56
C GLY A 40 4.81 3.90 -8.70
N ILE A 41 4.13 4.40 -9.73
CA ILE A 41 3.96 5.85 -9.94
C ILE A 41 2.80 6.34 -9.08
N LEU A 42 3.02 7.41 -8.34
CA LEU A 42 2.01 8.01 -7.48
C LEU A 42 0.83 8.52 -8.30
N VAL A 43 -0.39 8.12 -7.91
CA VAL A 43 -1.64 8.56 -8.55
C VAL A 43 -2.47 9.44 -7.62
N ALA A 44 -2.55 9.10 -6.34
CA ALA A 44 -3.31 9.88 -5.36
C ALA A 44 -2.57 9.91 -4.02
N PHE A 45 -2.66 11.05 -3.33
CA PHE A 45 -2.08 11.24 -2.01
C PHE A 45 -3.00 12.13 -1.19
N MET A 46 -3.23 11.74 0.06
CA MET A 46 -3.97 12.55 1.04
C MET A 46 -3.36 12.37 2.41
N LYS A 47 -3.57 13.36 3.27
CA LYS A 47 -3.14 13.27 4.67
C LYS A 47 -4.16 13.95 5.57
N THR A 48 -4.22 13.52 6.83
CA THR A 48 -4.94 14.24 7.87
C THR A 48 -4.14 15.49 8.29
N ASP A 49 -4.80 16.41 8.98
CA ASP A 49 -4.21 17.73 9.23
C ASP A 49 -2.97 17.69 10.14
N ASN A 50 -2.96 16.79 11.12
CA ASN A 50 -1.96 16.79 12.19
C ASN A 50 -1.02 15.58 12.18
N VAL A 51 -0.97 14.83 11.08
CA VAL A 51 -0.04 13.70 10.97
C VAL A 51 1.41 14.19 11.01
N ILE A 52 2.31 13.40 11.59
CA ILE A 52 3.73 13.74 11.61
C ILE A 52 4.29 13.84 10.20
N PRO A 53 5.12 14.84 9.89
CA PRO A 53 5.63 15.06 8.53
C PRO A 53 6.37 13.86 7.92
N ALA A 54 7.12 13.11 8.73
CA ALA A 54 7.88 11.95 8.26
C ALA A 54 6.98 10.86 7.67
N ALA A 55 5.72 10.77 8.09
CA ALA A 55 4.78 9.77 7.59
C ALA A 55 4.49 9.90 6.10
N VAL A 56 4.70 11.08 5.51
CA VAL A 56 4.52 11.30 4.06
C VAL A 56 5.43 10.37 3.27
N ASP A 57 6.72 10.41 3.53
CA ASP A 57 7.68 9.55 2.84
C ASP A 57 7.42 8.07 3.13
N PHE A 58 7.06 7.73 4.35
CA PHE A 58 6.77 6.36 4.71
C PHE A 58 5.55 5.82 3.95
N ALA A 59 4.48 6.60 3.80
CA ALA A 59 3.32 6.18 3.03
C ALA A 59 3.66 6.01 1.55
N LEU A 60 4.43 6.92 0.98
CA LEU A 60 4.89 6.84 -0.41
C LEU A 60 5.70 5.55 -0.64
N ASP A 61 6.62 5.25 0.26
CA ASP A 61 7.47 4.06 0.15
C ASP A 61 6.68 2.77 0.37
N LYS A 62 5.71 2.77 1.29
CA LYS A 62 4.83 1.61 1.50
C LYS A 62 4.01 1.31 0.26
N ALA A 63 3.43 2.33 -0.37
CA ALA A 63 2.67 2.15 -1.61
C ALA A 63 3.56 1.64 -2.75
N PHE A 64 4.73 2.23 -2.93
CA PHE A 64 5.71 1.81 -3.93
C PHE A 64 6.14 0.36 -3.73
N THR A 65 6.51 -0.01 -2.51
CA THR A 65 6.95 -1.36 -2.17
C THR A 65 5.84 -2.37 -2.48
N ALA A 66 4.62 -2.12 -2.01
CA ALA A 66 3.49 -3.03 -2.23
C ALA A 66 3.14 -3.15 -3.71
N ALA A 67 3.14 -2.05 -4.46
CA ALA A 67 2.80 -2.05 -5.89
C ALA A 67 3.84 -2.81 -6.73
N THR A 68 5.12 -2.54 -6.49
CA THR A 68 6.20 -3.06 -7.35
C THR A 68 6.61 -4.49 -6.99
N LEU A 69 6.49 -4.88 -5.74
CA LEU A 69 6.74 -6.26 -5.31
C LEU A 69 5.47 -7.11 -5.34
N ARG A 70 4.29 -6.51 -5.48
CA ARG A 70 2.98 -7.18 -5.48
C ARG A 70 2.75 -7.99 -4.21
N LYS A 71 3.15 -7.42 -3.08
CA LYS A 71 3.18 -8.07 -1.78
C LYS A 71 2.93 -7.04 -0.68
N ALA A 72 2.23 -7.43 0.37
CA ALA A 72 2.07 -6.57 1.54
C ALA A 72 3.42 -6.28 2.18
N THR A 73 3.62 -5.05 2.66
CA THR A 73 4.90 -4.65 3.24
C THR A 73 5.27 -5.45 4.49
N HIS A 74 4.29 -5.88 5.28
CA HIS A 74 4.58 -6.73 6.44
C HIS A 74 5.05 -8.14 6.03
N GLU A 75 4.53 -8.69 4.93
CA GLU A 75 4.99 -9.98 4.39
C GLU A 75 6.41 -9.84 3.84
N PHE A 76 6.69 -8.73 3.14
CA PHE A 76 8.03 -8.40 2.69
C PHE A 76 8.99 -8.29 3.88
N GLY A 77 8.55 -7.63 4.96
CA GLY A 77 9.33 -7.49 6.19
C GLY A 77 9.67 -8.84 6.82
N GLU A 78 8.71 -9.76 6.90
CA GLU A 78 8.93 -11.11 7.40
C GLU A 78 9.99 -11.84 6.56
N ARG A 79 9.89 -11.73 5.25
CA ARG A 79 10.87 -12.33 4.33
C ARG A 79 12.26 -11.72 4.52
N MET A 80 12.37 -10.40 4.61
CA MET A 80 13.66 -9.70 4.76
C MET A 80 14.32 -9.97 6.12
N SER A 81 13.54 -10.28 7.15
CA SER A 81 14.09 -10.60 8.47
C SER A 81 14.47 -12.07 8.63
N SER A 82 14.14 -12.92 7.66
CA SER A 82 14.36 -14.37 7.76
C SER A 82 15.82 -14.81 7.62
N GLU A 83 16.65 -14.00 6.98
CA GLU A 83 18.07 -14.29 6.75
C GLU A 83 18.89 -13.00 6.81
N SER A 84 20.13 -13.08 7.32
CA SER A 84 20.99 -11.92 7.49
C SER A 84 21.34 -11.23 6.15
N GLY A 85 21.54 -12.01 5.09
CA GLY A 85 21.82 -11.44 3.77
C GLY A 85 20.66 -10.61 3.22
N LEU A 86 19.43 -11.05 3.45
CA LEU A 86 18.24 -10.29 3.05
C LEU A 86 18.11 -9.00 3.86
N SER A 87 18.32 -9.08 5.18
CA SER A 87 18.27 -7.91 6.06
C SER A 87 19.29 -6.85 5.67
N LEU A 88 20.52 -7.28 5.42
CA LEU A 88 21.60 -6.38 4.98
C LEU A 88 21.29 -5.77 3.60
N GLY A 89 20.81 -6.59 2.68
CA GLY A 89 20.52 -6.16 1.31
C GLY A 89 19.40 -5.13 1.23
N VAL A 90 18.31 -5.32 1.99
CA VAL A 90 17.18 -4.39 1.95
C VAL A 90 17.58 -3.00 2.44
N GLY A 91 18.53 -2.92 3.37
CA GLY A 91 19.04 -1.65 3.88
C GLY A 91 19.78 -0.80 2.84
N THR A 92 20.17 -1.40 1.71
CA THR A 92 20.83 -0.69 0.62
C THR A 92 19.89 -0.21 -0.46
N ARG A 93 18.59 -0.53 -0.34
CA ARG A 93 17.60 -0.19 -1.37
C ARG A 93 16.92 1.14 -1.04
N ASN A 94 16.72 1.94 -2.08
CA ASN A 94 15.90 3.14 -1.97
C ASN A 94 14.43 2.73 -2.09
N ARG A 95 13.56 3.30 -1.25
CA ARG A 95 12.11 3.18 -1.31
C ARG A 95 11.52 1.83 -0.89
N LEU A 96 12.28 0.76 -0.78
CA LEU A 96 11.74 -0.50 -0.24
C LEU A 96 11.67 -0.40 1.27
N ILE A 97 10.48 -0.64 1.82
CA ILE A 97 10.22 -0.52 3.25
C ILE A 97 9.54 -1.78 3.77
N THR A 98 9.92 -2.20 4.98
CA THR A 98 9.47 -3.45 5.60
C THR A 98 8.37 -3.26 6.65
N TRP A 99 7.94 -2.02 6.88
CA TRP A 99 6.96 -1.70 7.91
C TRP A 99 5.54 -1.94 7.41
N THR A 100 4.65 -2.37 8.31
CA THR A 100 3.24 -2.63 8.04
C THR A 100 2.52 -1.37 7.55
N GLY A 101 1.58 -1.54 6.63
CA GLY A 101 0.70 -0.46 6.17
C GLY A 101 0.63 -0.32 4.66
N GLY A 102 1.46 -1.08 3.91
CA GLY A 102 1.36 -1.15 2.46
C GLY A 102 0.74 -2.46 2.03
N ILE A 103 -0.23 -2.42 1.13
CA ILE A 103 -0.84 -3.61 0.54
C ILE A 103 -1.00 -3.44 -0.96
N PRO A 104 -0.77 -4.52 -1.74
CA PRO A 104 -1.01 -4.48 -3.17
C PRO A 104 -2.51 -4.47 -3.46
N ILE A 105 -2.87 -4.00 -4.64
CA ILE A 105 -4.27 -3.86 -5.05
C ILE A 105 -4.49 -4.76 -6.25
N PHE A 106 -5.31 -5.80 -6.08
CA PHE A 106 -5.61 -6.77 -7.13
C PHE A 106 -7.06 -6.69 -7.57
N GLU A 107 -7.26 -6.83 -8.88
CA GLU A 107 -8.53 -7.18 -9.48
C GLU A 107 -8.32 -8.51 -10.21
N GLY A 108 -8.93 -9.58 -9.70
CA GLY A 108 -8.68 -10.93 -10.22
C GLY A 108 -7.21 -11.32 -10.04
N GLN A 109 -6.52 -11.52 -11.16
CA GLN A 109 -5.11 -11.86 -11.20
C GLN A 109 -4.20 -10.65 -11.43
N ASP A 110 -4.79 -9.50 -11.73
CA ASP A 110 -4.04 -8.32 -12.13
C ASP A 110 -3.71 -7.44 -10.93
N CYS A 111 -2.44 -7.16 -10.71
CA CYS A 111 -2.01 -6.17 -9.73
C CYS A 111 -2.11 -4.78 -10.35
N LEU A 112 -3.05 -3.99 -9.86
CA LEU A 112 -3.31 -2.64 -10.36
C LEU A 112 -2.36 -1.60 -9.77
N GLY A 113 -1.76 -1.91 -8.63
CA GLY A 113 -0.90 -0.98 -7.92
C GLY A 113 -0.79 -1.33 -6.45
N GLY A 114 -0.58 -0.31 -5.63
CA GLY A 114 -0.45 -0.47 -4.18
C GLY A 114 -0.93 0.76 -3.43
N ILE A 115 -1.36 0.53 -2.20
CA ILE A 115 -1.72 1.59 -1.27
C ILE A 115 -0.80 1.51 -0.05
N GLY A 116 -0.37 2.66 0.44
CA GLY A 116 0.46 2.77 1.63
C GLY A 116 -0.15 3.77 2.61
N VAL A 117 -0.29 3.34 3.86
CA VAL A 117 -0.77 4.17 4.95
C VAL A 117 0.28 4.23 6.04
N SER A 118 0.53 5.42 6.57
CA SER A 118 1.48 5.64 7.64
C SER A 118 1.05 6.78 8.55
N GLY A 119 1.54 6.78 9.78
CA GLY A 119 1.30 7.85 10.74
C GLY A 119 0.64 7.39 12.03
N ALA A 120 -0.11 6.30 12.00
CA ALA A 120 -0.73 5.69 13.17
C ALA A 120 0.09 4.47 13.62
N MET A 121 -0.50 3.57 14.41
CA MET A 121 0.16 2.31 14.76
C MET A 121 0.05 1.33 13.59
N ASP A 122 0.93 0.32 13.57
CA ASP A 122 1.01 -0.63 12.47
C ASP A 122 -0.34 -1.24 12.09
N HIS A 123 -1.08 -1.75 13.08
CA HIS A 123 -2.39 -2.36 12.82
C HIS A 123 -3.44 -1.33 12.39
N GLN A 124 -3.32 -0.08 12.84
CA GLN A 124 -4.22 1.00 12.46
C GLN A 124 -3.96 1.45 11.02
N ASP A 125 -2.69 1.56 10.64
CA ASP A 125 -2.31 1.85 9.25
C ASP A 125 -2.89 0.80 8.30
N LEU A 126 -2.76 -0.48 8.67
CA LEU A 126 -3.28 -1.60 7.88
C LEU A 126 -4.81 -1.58 7.81
N GLU A 127 -5.50 -1.28 8.90
CA GLU A 127 -6.96 -1.17 8.89
C GLU A 127 -7.45 -0.10 7.93
N CYS A 128 -6.77 1.04 7.87
CA CYS A 128 -7.11 2.11 6.92
C CYS A 128 -6.90 1.66 5.47
N ALA A 129 -5.81 0.96 5.19
CA ALA A 129 -5.53 0.42 3.86
C ALA A 129 -6.60 -0.62 3.46
N ASP A 130 -6.97 -1.52 4.38
CA ASP A 130 -8.02 -2.51 4.12
C ASP A 130 -9.39 -1.84 3.86
N ALA A 131 -9.71 -0.80 4.60
CA ALA A 131 -10.94 -0.04 4.39
C ALA A 131 -11.00 0.58 2.99
N ALA A 132 -9.85 1.05 2.49
CA ALA A 132 -9.75 1.59 1.15
C ALA A 132 -10.10 0.54 0.09
N LEU A 133 -9.52 -0.67 0.19
CA LEU A 133 -9.80 -1.75 -0.76
C LEU A 133 -11.27 -2.18 -0.70
N ARG A 134 -11.82 -2.31 0.51
CA ARG A 134 -13.25 -2.65 0.67
C ARG A 134 -14.17 -1.64 0.00
N SER A 135 -13.80 -0.36 0.01
CA SER A 135 -14.64 0.70 -0.57
C SER A 135 -14.87 0.54 -2.07
N VAL A 136 -13.99 -0.15 -2.76
CA VAL A 136 -14.05 -0.38 -4.22
C VAL A 136 -14.16 -1.86 -4.58
N GLY A 137 -14.27 -2.75 -3.60
CA GLY A 137 -14.41 -4.19 -3.82
C GLY A 137 -13.18 -4.88 -4.38
N LEU A 138 -11.99 -4.30 -4.18
CA LEU A 138 -10.72 -4.88 -4.60
C LEU A 138 -10.07 -5.68 -3.48
N LYS A 139 -9.09 -6.50 -3.82
CA LYS A 139 -8.42 -7.43 -2.91
C LYS A 139 -6.93 -7.16 -2.79
N ALA A 140 -6.35 -7.60 -1.68
CA ALA A 140 -4.90 -7.50 -1.44
C ALA A 140 -4.12 -8.70 -2.01
N ALA A 141 -4.79 -9.65 -2.63
CA ALA A 141 -4.20 -10.87 -3.19
C ALA A 141 -4.95 -11.29 -4.46
N PRO A 142 -4.28 -12.00 -5.38
CA PRO A 142 -4.96 -12.52 -6.57
C PRO A 142 -5.99 -13.60 -6.21
N ASN A 143 -7.04 -13.71 -7.03
CA ASN A 143 -8.17 -14.62 -6.76
C ASN A 143 -7.76 -16.08 -6.57
N ASN A 144 -6.75 -16.55 -7.31
CA ASN A 144 -6.32 -17.95 -7.22
C ASN A 144 -5.82 -18.34 -5.83
N MET A 145 -5.29 -17.40 -5.07
CA MET A 145 -4.78 -17.65 -3.72
C MET A 145 -5.90 -17.70 -2.68
N ALA A 146 -7.07 -17.15 -2.99
CA ALA A 146 -8.22 -17.16 -2.09
C ALA A 146 -9.02 -18.47 -2.14
N GLU A 147 -8.77 -19.32 -3.15
CA GLU A 147 -9.47 -20.58 -3.36
C GLU A 147 -8.76 -21.78 -2.73
N HIS A 148 -7.59 -21.55 -2.18
CA HIS A 148 -6.75 -22.57 -1.54
C HIS A 148 -6.53 -22.21 -0.07
#